data_c3bcc1916b6468464e49888157b4a0b5
#
_entry.id   c3bcc1916b6468464e49888157b4a0b5
#
_cell.length_a   1.000
_cell.length_b   1.000
_cell.length_c   1.000
_cell.angle_alpha   90.00
_cell.angle_beta   90.00
_cell.angle_gamma   90.00
#
_symmetry.space_group_name_H-M   'P 1'
#
loop_
_entity.id
_entity.type
_entity.pdbx_description
1 polymer ?
#
loop_
_entity_poly.entity_id
_entity_poly.type
_entity_poly.pdbx_seq_one_letter_code
_entity_poly.pdbx_strand_id
1 'polypeptide(L)'
;MKSLAFLAAALFLAGCDPRSDLDEKPVDLGAFKLGHNLVVARKPSVGPGSMKVTEAEWQAAIEGAVDDRFGRYEGDRLYHLGMSVDGYFLTSLDAGVPLVPSLKSILLMTVTLWDDQLGRKLNEEAHEISVISAFNGAGAFPTKERLLEILSAQAAKQIETWLEENPDWFQPPYE
;
A
#
# COMPACT_ATOMS: atom_id res chain seq x y z
N MET A 1 -47.28 -2.35 -33.58
CA MET A 1 -46.96 -2.47 -32.16
C MET A 1 -45.47 -2.72 -32.10
N LYS A 2 -44.66 -1.69 -31.77
CA LYS A 2 -43.20 -1.74 -31.75
C LYS A 2 -42.77 -1.77 -30.28
N SER A 3 -42.22 -2.92 -29.83
CA SER A 3 -41.69 -3.08 -28.48
C SER A 3 -40.35 -2.40 -28.38
N LEU A 4 -40.23 -1.35 -27.55
CA LEU A 4 -38.99 -0.71 -27.17
C LEU A 4 -38.34 -1.53 -26.03
N ALA A 5 -37.26 -2.22 -26.33
CA ALA A 5 -36.43 -2.85 -25.33
C ALA A 5 -35.50 -1.77 -24.72
N PHE A 6 -35.75 -1.41 -23.44
CA PHE A 6 -34.86 -0.58 -22.66
C PHE A 6 -33.68 -1.42 -22.21
N LEU A 7 -32.53 -1.18 -22.81
CA LEU A 7 -31.24 -1.73 -22.36
C LEU A 7 -30.74 -0.85 -21.21
N ALA A 8 -30.93 -1.30 -19.97
CA ALA A 8 -30.35 -0.64 -18.79
C ALA A 8 -28.85 -0.91 -18.75
N ALA A 9 -28.06 0.04 -19.16
CA ALA A 9 -26.62 0.03 -18.96
C ALA A 9 -26.32 0.31 -17.48
N ALA A 10 -26.03 -0.75 -16.71
CA ALA A 10 -25.50 -0.62 -15.36
C ALA A 10 -24.06 -0.10 -15.46
N LEU A 11 -23.85 1.20 -15.20
CA LEU A 11 -22.52 1.74 -14.95
C LEU A 11 -22.03 1.18 -13.62
N PHE A 12 -21.15 0.20 -13.67
CA PHE A 12 -20.32 -0.17 -12.53
C PHE A 12 -19.35 0.97 -12.26
N LEU A 13 -19.64 1.77 -11.22
CA LEU A 13 -18.66 2.63 -10.59
C LEU A 13 -17.68 1.70 -9.85
N ALA A 14 -16.67 1.22 -10.56
CA ALA A 14 -15.52 0.57 -9.95
C ALA A 14 -14.81 1.66 -9.14
N GLY A 15 -15.10 1.77 -7.84
CA GLY A 15 -14.24 2.44 -6.90
C GLY A 15 -12.87 1.75 -7.00
N CYS A 16 -11.79 2.51 -7.21
CA CYS A 16 -10.44 1.96 -7.24
C CYS A 16 -10.10 1.43 -5.83
N ASP A 17 -10.48 0.20 -5.53
CA ASP A 17 -9.99 -0.53 -4.37
C ASP A 17 -8.54 -0.94 -4.68
N PRO A 18 -7.55 -0.57 -3.87
CA PRO A 18 -6.16 -0.93 -4.11
C PRO A 18 -5.88 -2.43 -4.04
N ARG A 19 -6.87 -3.21 -3.64
CA ARG A 19 -6.86 -4.69 -3.62
C ARG A 19 -7.56 -5.33 -4.81
N SER A 20 -8.20 -4.56 -5.68
CA SER A 20 -8.99 -5.10 -6.78
C SER A 20 -8.20 -5.92 -7.80
N ASP A 21 -6.87 -5.77 -7.82
CA ASP A 21 -5.94 -6.47 -8.70
C ASP A 21 -5.24 -7.68 -8.04
N LEU A 22 -5.56 -8.00 -6.78
CA LEU A 22 -4.93 -9.13 -6.09
C LEU A 22 -5.32 -10.50 -6.67
N ASP A 23 -6.49 -10.60 -7.28
CA ASP A 23 -6.97 -11.80 -7.97
C ASP A 23 -6.40 -11.94 -9.40
N GLU A 24 -5.75 -10.88 -9.91
CA GLU A 24 -5.10 -10.90 -11.21
C GLU A 24 -3.68 -11.49 -11.09
N LYS A 25 -3.11 -11.89 -12.25
CA LYS A 25 -1.72 -12.32 -12.28
C LYS A 25 -0.82 -11.17 -11.86
N PRO A 26 0.10 -11.38 -10.88
CA PRO A 26 1.03 -10.32 -10.46
C PRO A 26 1.94 -9.90 -11.62
N VAL A 27 2.49 -8.70 -11.55
CA VAL A 27 3.51 -8.21 -12.47
C VAL A 27 4.74 -9.11 -12.41
N ASP A 28 5.53 -9.14 -13.48
CA ASP A 28 6.71 -10.02 -13.54
C ASP A 28 7.88 -9.38 -12.80
N LEU A 29 8.22 -9.93 -11.64
CA LEU A 29 9.41 -9.57 -10.87
C LEU A 29 10.52 -10.66 -10.97
N GLY A 30 10.57 -11.40 -12.07
CA GLY A 30 11.61 -12.41 -12.29
C GLY A 30 11.67 -13.44 -11.17
N ALA A 31 12.86 -13.63 -10.59
CA ALA A 31 13.11 -14.62 -9.54
C ALA A 31 12.59 -14.24 -8.14
N PHE A 32 11.83 -13.14 -8.00
CA PHE A 32 11.41 -12.61 -6.72
C PHE A 32 10.52 -13.59 -5.93
N LYS A 33 10.85 -13.77 -4.67
CA LYS A 33 10.03 -14.40 -3.64
C LYS A 33 10.14 -13.60 -2.35
N LEU A 34 9.01 -13.28 -1.73
CA LEU A 34 9.03 -12.58 -0.45
C LEU A 34 9.64 -13.48 0.63
N GLY A 35 10.69 -13.00 1.29
CA GLY A 35 11.27 -13.60 2.48
C GLY A 35 10.66 -13.00 3.75
N HIS A 36 11.36 -12.05 4.36
CA HIS A 36 10.83 -11.30 5.50
C HIS A 36 10.30 -9.95 5.06
N ASN A 37 9.17 -9.53 5.63
CA ASN A 37 8.75 -8.15 5.65
C ASN A 37 8.77 -7.66 7.10
N LEU A 38 9.35 -6.50 7.35
CA LEU A 38 9.49 -5.94 8.68
C LEU A 38 9.10 -4.47 8.67
N VAL A 39 8.21 -4.08 9.57
CA VAL A 39 7.76 -2.70 9.73
C VAL A 39 8.20 -2.12 11.05
N VAL A 40 8.73 -0.90 11.02
CA VAL A 40 9.10 -0.11 12.20
C VAL A 40 8.28 1.17 12.22
N ALA A 41 7.61 1.47 13.33
CA ALA A 41 6.81 2.68 13.51
C ALA A 41 7.03 3.30 14.91
N ARG A 42 8.30 3.40 15.33
CA ARG A 42 8.62 3.77 16.72
C ARG A 42 8.31 5.21 17.09
N LYS A 43 8.54 6.16 16.20
CA LYS A 43 8.36 7.61 16.45
C LYS A 43 7.96 8.34 15.17
N PRO A 44 6.86 7.97 14.52
CA PRO A 44 6.42 8.67 13.32
C PRO A 44 5.99 10.10 13.65
N SER A 45 6.18 11.00 12.70
CA SER A 45 5.59 12.34 12.75
C SER A 45 4.08 12.25 12.62
N VAL A 46 3.34 12.74 13.62
CA VAL A 46 1.87 12.68 13.62
C VAL A 46 1.30 14.07 13.34
N GLY A 47 0.48 14.18 12.29
CA GLY A 47 -0.17 15.44 11.93
C GLY A 47 -1.15 15.93 13.02
N PRO A 48 -1.31 17.25 13.20
CA PRO A 48 -2.23 17.81 14.19
C PRO A 48 -3.67 17.32 13.97
N GLY A 49 -4.34 16.88 15.05
CA GLY A 49 -5.72 16.37 14.98
C GLY A 49 -5.86 14.97 14.36
N SER A 50 -4.75 14.28 14.09
CA SER A 50 -4.77 12.89 13.59
C SER A 50 -5.30 11.92 14.64
N MET A 51 -6.04 10.90 14.19
CA MET A 51 -6.26 9.72 15.02
C MET A 51 -4.93 9.08 15.38
N LYS A 52 -4.82 8.61 16.63
CA LYS A 52 -3.60 7.92 17.09
C LYS A 52 -3.59 6.48 16.62
N VAL A 53 -2.44 6.05 16.13
CA VAL A 53 -2.15 4.68 15.72
C VAL A 53 -0.91 4.20 16.47
N THR A 54 -1.00 3.02 17.05
CA THR A 54 0.14 2.38 17.73
C THR A 54 1.10 1.74 16.72
N GLU A 55 2.32 1.49 17.16
CA GLU A 55 3.32 0.75 16.37
C GLU A 55 2.76 -0.62 15.92
N ALA A 56 2.15 -1.37 16.84
CA ALA A 56 1.58 -2.68 16.54
C ALA A 56 0.45 -2.64 15.49
N GLU A 57 -0.39 -1.60 15.49
CA GLU A 57 -1.44 -1.42 14.48
C GLU A 57 -0.83 -1.13 13.10
N TRP A 58 0.21 -0.30 13.01
CA TRP A 58 0.91 -0.07 11.74
C TRP A 58 1.62 -1.33 11.25
N GLN A 59 2.32 -2.05 12.14
CA GLN A 59 2.98 -3.31 11.80
C GLN A 59 1.97 -4.30 11.22
N ALA A 60 0.90 -4.58 11.94
CA ALA A 60 -0.10 -5.54 11.49
C ALA A 60 -0.74 -5.15 10.15
N ALA A 61 -1.05 -3.86 9.96
CA ALA A 61 -1.70 -3.39 8.75
C ALA A 61 -0.77 -3.44 7.52
N ILE A 62 0.47 -2.96 7.65
CA ILE A 62 1.40 -2.88 6.53
C ILE A 62 1.99 -4.26 6.21
N GLU A 63 2.42 -5.03 7.22
CA GLU A 63 2.92 -6.40 7.03
C GLU A 63 1.86 -7.27 6.36
N GLY A 64 0.60 -7.21 6.83
CA GLY A 64 -0.50 -7.94 6.22
C GLY A 64 -0.77 -7.54 4.77
N ALA A 65 -0.75 -6.25 4.44
CA ALA A 65 -0.95 -5.79 3.06
C ALA A 65 0.21 -6.19 2.14
N VAL A 66 1.44 -6.22 2.66
CA VAL A 66 2.64 -6.69 1.94
C VAL A 66 2.57 -8.20 1.72
N ASP A 67 2.17 -8.97 2.74
CA ASP A 67 1.96 -10.43 2.60
C ASP A 67 0.89 -10.76 1.56
N ASP A 68 -0.26 -10.07 1.60
CA ASP A 68 -1.34 -10.27 0.63
C ASP A 68 -0.85 -10.02 -0.82
N ARG A 69 0.00 -9.00 -1.02
CA ARG A 69 0.46 -8.62 -2.35
C ARG A 69 1.66 -9.42 -2.83
N PHE A 70 2.66 -9.59 -1.99
CA PHE A 70 3.94 -10.22 -2.38
C PHE A 70 4.01 -11.71 -2.08
N GLY A 71 3.14 -12.25 -1.25
CA GLY A 71 2.99 -13.69 -1.04
C GLY A 71 2.52 -14.46 -2.28
N ARG A 72 2.10 -13.75 -3.35
CA ARG A 72 1.70 -14.32 -4.65
C ARG A 72 2.88 -14.66 -5.57
N TYR A 73 4.09 -14.20 -5.22
CA TYR A 73 5.30 -14.41 -6.01
C TYR A 73 6.01 -15.69 -5.60
N GLU A 74 6.21 -16.61 -6.54
CA GLU A 74 6.77 -17.96 -6.33
C GLU A 74 8.16 -18.11 -6.97
N GLY A 75 8.95 -17.02 -7.03
CA GLY A 75 10.33 -17.09 -7.50
C GLY A 75 11.21 -17.95 -6.60
N ASP A 76 12.45 -18.13 -6.99
CA ASP A 76 13.43 -18.98 -6.29
C ASP A 76 14.46 -18.21 -5.46
N ARG A 77 14.43 -16.84 -5.52
CA ARG A 77 15.31 -15.96 -4.74
C ARG A 77 14.55 -15.20 -3.69
N LEU A 78 15.01 -15.30 -2.45
CA LEU A 78 14.43 -14.58 -1.32
C LEU A 78 14.88 -13.11 -1.30
N TYR A 79 13.88 -12.23 -1.17
CA TYR A 79 14.09 -10.80 -0.95
C TYR A 79 13.34 -10.37 0.31
N HIS A 80 13.91 -9.41 1.04
CA HIS A 80 13.34 -8.92 2.29
C HIS A 80 13.00 -7.45 2.17
N LEU A 81 11.84 -7.06 2.69
CA LEU A 81 11.38 -5.67 2.73
C LEU A 81 11.51 -5.12 4.15
N GLY A 82 12.36 -4.12 4.33
CA GLY A 82 12.42 -3.32 5.55
C GLY A 82 11.68 -2.01 5.34
N MET A 83 10.69 -1.71 6.17
CA MET A 83 9.81 -0.56 6.03
C MET A 83 9.80 0.28 7.31
N SER A 84 9.84 1.61 7.17
CA SER A 84 9.70 2.55 8.28
C SER A 84 8.50 3.45 8.05
N VAL A 85 7.61 3.58 9.04
CA VAL A 85 6.58 4.61 9.05
C VAL A 85 7.20 5.88 9.61
N ASP A 86 7.38 6.88 8.74
CA ASP A 86 8.07 8.13 9.07
C ASP A 86 7.09 9.22 9.50
N GLY A 87 5.85 9.16 8.99
CA GLY A 87 4.80 10.08 9.38
C GLY A 87 3.42 9.66 8.91
N TYR A 88 2.39 10.20 9.58
CA TYR A 88 1.02 9.98 9.14
C TYR A 88 0.06 11.06 9.61
N PHE A 89 -1.06 11.15 8.90
CA PHE A 89 -2.25 11.89 9.30
C PHE A 89 -3.50 11.09 8.95
N LEU A 90 -4.23 10.63 9.97
CA LEU A 90 -5.51 9.97 9.80
C LEU A 90 -6.63 10.93 10.20
N THR A 91 -7.42 11.34 9.24
CA THR A 91 -8.56 12.22 9.43
C THR A 91 -9.63 11.57 10.31
N SER A 92 -10.22 12.37 11.22
CA SER A 92 -11.44 12.02 11.96
C SER A 92 -12.48 13.15 11.86
N LEU A 93 -13.76 12.81 11.99
CA LEU A 93 -14.84 13.80 12.06
C LEU A 93 -14.77 14.64 13.35
N ASP A 94 -14.19 14.09 14.40
CA ASP A 94 -14.09 14.75 15.72
C ASP A 94 -12.95 15.78 15.80
N ALA A 95 -12.12 15.88 14.77
CA ALA A 95 -10.96 16.78 14.75
C ALA A 95 -11.31 18.26 14.67
N GLY A 96 -12.61 18.62 14.67
CA GLY A 96 -13.05 20.03 14.59
C GLY A 96 -12.62 20.75 13.31
N VAL A 97 -12.16 19.99 12.32
CA VAL A 97 -11.80 20.54 11.00
C VAL A 97 -13.08 20.97 10.30
N PRO A 98 -13.19 22.22 9.79
CA PRO A 98 -14.34 22.62 9.00
C PRO A 98 -14.60 21.59 7.90
N LEU A 99 -15.87 21.30 7.60
CA LEU A 99 -16.29 20.45 6.50
C LEU A 99 -15.60 20.90 5.20
N VAL A 100 -14.40 20.41 4.96
CA VAL A 100 -13.72 20.53 3.68
C VAL A 100 -14.28 19.50 2.72
N PRO A 101 -14.45 19.81 1.44
CA PRO A 101 -15.04 18.89 0.45
C PRO A 101 -14.31 17.56 0.30
N SER A 102 -13.09 17.45 0.81
CA SER A 102 -12.35 16.17 0.84
C SER A 102 -11.46 16.11 2.09
N LEU A 103 -11.77 15.17 2.96
CA LEU A 103 -10.91 14.80 4.09
C LEU A 103 -9.84 13.84 3.59
N LYS A 104 -8.57 14.14 3.86
CA LYS A 104 -7.45 13.32 3.40
C LYS A 104 -6.75 12.65 4.57
N SER A 105 -6.43 11.38 4.40
CA SER A 105 -5.50 10.67 5.27
C SER A 105 -4.20 10.42 4.50
N ILE A 106 -3.08 10.50 5.19
CA ILE A 106 -1.73 10.44 4.60
C ILE A 106 -0.89 9.44 5.37
N LEU A 107 -0.10 8.64 4.65
CA LEU A 107 0.96 7.81 5.19
C LEU A 107 2.27 8.15 4.45
N LEU A 108 3.32 8.43 5.21
CA LEU A 108 4.68 8.62 4.72
C LEU A 108 5.54 7.49 5.26
N MET A 109 6.26 6.81 4.39
CA MET A 109 7.11 5.70 4.78
C MET A 109 8.32 5.60 3.86
N THR A 110 9.35 4.90 4.35
CA THR A 110 10.53 4.54 3.57
C THR A 110 10.67 3.03 3.48
N VAL A 111 11.22 2.55 2.36
CA VAL A 111 11.36 1.12 2.06
C VAL A 111 12.79 0.81 1.64
N THR A 112 13.32 -0.31 2.15
CA THR A 112 14.60 -0.89 1.76
C THR A 112 14.39 -2.32 1.31
N LEU A 113 14.96 -2.67 0.16
CA LEU A 113 14.96 -4.02 -0.38
C LEU A 113 16.32 -4.68 -0.14
N TRP A 114 16.30 -5.88 0.41
CA TRP A 114 17.47 -6.73 0.64
C TRP A 114 17.40 -7.98 -0.20
N ASP A 115 18.52 -8.34 -0.80
CA ASP A 115 18.71 -9.63 -1.45
C ASP A 115 19.37 -10.59 -0.45
N ASP A 116 18.70 -11.68 -0.13
CA ASP A 116 19.18 -12.68 0.83
C ASP A 116 20.45 -13.37 0.33
N GLN A 117 20.51 -13.70 -0.96
CA GLN A 117 21.65 -14.39 -1.55
C GLN A 117 22.90 -13.52 -1.60
N LEU A 118 22.75 -12.23 -1.92
CA LEU A 118 23.85 -11.27 -1.93
C LEU A 118 24.20 -10.74 -0.55
N GLY A 119 23.33 -10.94 0.45
CA GLY A 119 23.50 -10.45 1.82
C GLY A 119 23.59 -8.94 1.93
N ARG A 120 22.97 -8.19 1.01
CA ARG A 120 23.03 -6.72 0.96
C ARG A 120 21.73 -6.09 0.50
N LYS A 121 21.57 -4.81 0.84
CA LYS A 121 20.48 -4.01 0.26
C LYS A 121 20.77 -3.70 -1.21
N LEU A 122 19.69 -3.60 -2.00
CA LEU A 122 19.75 -3.30 -3.43
C LEU A 122 19.59 -1.82 -3.73
N ASN A 123 18.79 -1.09 -2.96
CA ASN A 123 18.71 0.36 -3.06
C ASN A 123 19.70 1.03 -2.11
N GLU A 124 20.54 1.93 -2.62
CA GLU A 124 21.53 2.65 -1.81
C GLU A 124 20.85 3.53 -0.76
N GLU A 125 19.87 4.32 -1.18
CA GLU A 125 19.01 5.14 -0.32
C GLU A 125 17.65 4.46 -0.14
N ALA A 126 17.02 4.65 1.03
CA ALA A 126 15.68 4.17 1.27
C ALA A 126 14.70 4.85 0.31
N HIS A 127 13.81 4.07 -0.29
CA HIS A 127 12.79 4.58 -1.22
C HIS A 127 11.63 5.21 -0.44
N GLU A 128 11.32 6.48 -0.75
CA GLU A 128 10.23 7.20 -0.10
C GLU A 128 8.89 6.88 -0.76
N ILE A 129 7.89 6.54 0.06
CA ILE A 129 6.52 6.30 -0.36
C ILE A 129 5.60 7.29 0.34
N SER A 130 4.74 7.94 -0.44
CA SER A 130 3.70 8.82 0.04
C SER A 130 2.33 8.35 -0.46
N VAL A 131 1.49 7.95 0.47
CA VAL A 131 0.13 7.48 0.18
C VAL A 131 -0.87 8.52 0.66
N ILE A 132 -1.84 8.85 -0.18
CA ILE A 132 -2.93 9.76 0.15
C ILE A 132 -4.26 9.09 -0.17
N SER A 133 -5.09 8.92 0.85
CA SER A 133 -6.48 8.50 0.71
C SER A 133 -7.42 9.68 0.94
N ALA A 134 -8.32 9.94 -0.01
CA ALA A 134 -9.29 11.02 0.08
C ALA A 134 -10.70 10.46 0.28
N PHE A 135 -11.41 10.96 1.30
CA PHE A 135 -12.83 10.71 1.49
C PHE A 135 -13.62 11.85 0.83
N ASN A 136 -14.44 11.51 -0.15
CA ASN A 136 -15.21 12.47 -0.96
C ASN A 136 -16.61 12.76 -0.43
N GLY A 137 -16.93 12.31 0.78
CA GLY A 137 -18.24 12.54 1.41
C GLY A 137 -19.33 11.53 0.99
N ALA A 138 -19.03 10.56 0.13
CA ALA A 138 -19.99 9.52 -0.25
C ALA A 138 -19.93 8.34 0.75
N GLY A 139 -21.06 7.99 1.34
CA GLY A 139 -21.15 6.89 2.32
C GLY A 139 -20.78 7.28 3.75
N ALA A 140 -20.60 6.27 4.60
CA ALA A 140 -20.17 6.46 5.99
C ALA A 140 -18.68 6.86 6.04
N PHE A 141 -18.34 7.71 7.01
CA PHE A 141 -16.94 8.08 7.24
C PHE A 141 -16.12 6.83 7.61
N PRO A 142 -14.92 6.62 7.01
CA PRO A 142 -14.13 5.42 7.29
C PRO A 142 -13.70 5.34 8.75
N THR A 143 -13.72 4.15 9.32
CA THR A 143 -13.13 3.87 10.63
C THR A 143 -11.60 3.94 10.54
N LYS A 144 -10.93 3.99 11.69
CA LYS A 144 -9.46 3.94 11.76
C LYS A 144 -8.92 2.68 11.08
N GLU A 145 -9.51 1.54 11.35
CA GLU A 145 -9.13 0.25 10.79
C GLU A 145 -9.25 0.25 9.26
N ARG A 146 -10.35 0.82 8.73
CA ARG A 146 -10.52 0.93 7.27
C ARG A 146 -9.53 1.89 6.63
N LEU A 147 -9.16 2.98 7.30
CA LEU A 147 -8.12 3.89 6.81
C LEU A 147 -6.74 3.21 6.81
N LEU A 148 -6.40 2.46 7.85
CA LEU A 148 -5.17 1.66 7.91
C LEU A 148 -5.12 0.65 6.77
N GLU A 149 -6.19 -0.10 6.56
CA GLU A 149 -6.31 -1.06 5.47
C GLU A 149 -6.10 -0.41 4.09
N ILE A 150 -6.77 0.70 3.82
CA ILE A 150 -6.65 1.40 2.53
C ILE A 150 -5.23 1.93 2.33
N LEU A 151 -4.66 2.61 3.33
CA LEU A 151 -3.33 3.21 3.21
C LEU A 151 -2.24 2.13 3.07
N SER A 152 -2.34 1.05 3.81
CA SER A 152 -1.38 -0.06 3.74
C SER A 152 -1.46 -0.82 2.42
N ALA A 153 -2.68 -1.06 1.90
CA ALA A 153 -2.85 -1.71 0.60
C ALA A 153 -2.32 -0.83 -0.56
N GLN A 154 -2.54 0.49 -0.49
CA GLN A 154 -1.97 1.42 -1.46
C GLN A 154 -0.44 1.50 -1.35
N ALA A 155 0.11 1.47 -0.14
CA ALA A 155 1.56 1.42 0.07
C ALA A 155 2.17 0.15 -0.53
N ALA A 156 1.59 -1.03 -0.27
CA ALA A 156 2.05 -2.27 -0.85
C ALA A 156 2.00 -2.26 -2.39
N LYS A 157 0.97 -1.64 -2.97
CA LYS A 157 0.88 -1.46 -4.43
C LYS A 157 1.96 -0.52 -4.98
N GLN A 158 2.25 0.58 -4.29
CA GLN A 158 3.34 1.48 -4.69
C GLN A 158 4.71 0.80 -4.57
N ILE A 159 4.93 -0.05 -3.56
CA ILE A 159 6.13 -0.87 -3.45
C ILE A 159 6.26 -1.80 -4.66
N GLU A 160 5.19 -2.50 -5.05
CA GLU A 160 5.19 -3.39 -6.22
C GLU A 160 5.56 -2.62 -7.50
N THR A 161 4.95 -1.44 -7.73
CA THR A 161 5.27 -0.57 -8.87
C THR A 161 6.74 -0.15 -8.86
N TRP A 162 7.26 0.26 -7.70
CA TRP A 162 8.68 0.61 -7.56
C TRP A 162 9.61 -0.58 -7.86
N LEU A 163 9.27 -1.78 -7.44
CA LEU A 163 10.04 -2.99 -7.76
C LEU A 163 9.98 -3.30 -9.27
N GLU A 164 8.82 -3.15 -9.91
CA GLU A 164 8.65 -3.32 -11.36
C GLU A 164 9.49 -2.32 -12.17
N GLU A 165 9.69 -1.11 -11.66
CA GLU A 165 10.54 -0.09 -12.27
C GLU A 165 12.06 -0.39 -12.16
N ASN A 166 12.44 -1.41 -11.37
CA ASN A 166 13.84 -1.80 -11.13
C ASN A 166 14.09 -3.29 -11.48
N PRO A 167 13.80 -3.71 -12.72
CA PRO A 167 13.84 -5.13 -13.11
C PRO A 167 15.23 -5.75 -13.00
N ASP A 168 16.30 -4.95 -13.08
CA ASP A 168 17.69 -5.43 -12.98
C ASP A 168 18.02 -6.06 -11.61
N TRP A 169 17.25 -5.74 -10.57
CA TRP A 169 17.44 -6.32 -9.25
C TRP A 169 17.07 -7.80 -9.18
N PHE A 170 16.21 -8.27 -10.08
CA PHE A 170 15.62 -9.60 -10.06
C PHE A 170 16.16 -10.51 -11.17
N GLN A 171 17.09 -10.01 -11.97
CA GLN A 171 17.77 -10.82 -12.97
C GLN A 171 18.82 -11.73 -12.30
N PRO A 172 19.04 -12.95 -12.81
CA PRO A 172 20.15 -13.75 -12.33
C PRO A 172 21.45 -12.99 -12.54
N PRO A 173 22.41 -13.06 -11.59
CA PRO A 173 23.72 -12.46 -11.80
C PRO A 173 24.31 -13.05 -13.08
N TYR A 174 24.76 -12.18 -13.98
CA TYR A 174 25.47 -12.61 -15.19
C TYR A 174 26.66 -13.48 -14.75
N GLU A 175 26.73 -14.70 -15.26
CA GLU A 175 27.87 -15.60 -15.13
C GLU A 175 29.10 -14.99 -15.81
#